data_af2a46d9ccc8c6594c0ead0c49d82a75
#
_entry.id   af2a46d9ccc8c6594c0ead0c49d82a75
#
_cell.length_a   1.000
_cell.length_b   1.000
_cell.length_c   1.000
_cell.angle_alpha   90.00
_cell.angle_beta   90.00
_cell.angle_gamma   90.00
#
_symmetry.space_group_name_H-M   'P 1'
#
loop_
_entity.id
_entity.type
_entity.pdbx_description
1 polymer ?
#
loop_
_entity_poly.entity_id
_entity_poly.type
_entity_poly.pdbx_seq_one_letter_code
_entity_poly.pdbx_strand_id
1 'polypeptide(L)'
;MRSTKLADLLEDTLPQTQCTKCGYPDCRAYAEAMANGELPNRCPPGGQEGIIRLSQILEFKLNEKTKQINPECGIERPRPVALIDPKACIGCTLCIQACPVDAIVGASKQMHTVLPEWCTGCDLCVAPCPVDCITMINTTNDQTGWDAWSSSQADLARARYQTHQERLEREERDNELRLAKKAKAKLAALNESQAGSQTELDEIERKRAIIAAAIARVKHSS
;
A
#
# COMPACT_ATOMS: atom_id res chain seq x y z
N MET A 1 11.09 24.12 -2.19
CA MET A 1 9.75 24.78 -2.21
C MET A 1 9.05 24.75 -3.58
N ARG A 2 9.70 25.01 -4.73
CA ARG A 2 9.04 24.90 -6.07
C ARG A 2 8.69 23.46 -6.44
N SER A 3 9.57 22.48 -6.20
CA SER A 3 9.37 21.06 -6.52
C SER A 3 8.19 20.45 -5.74
N THR A 4 7.99 20.80 -4.47
CA THR A 4 6.90 20.29 -3.65
C THR A 4 5.53 20.74 -4.18
N LYS A 5 5.39 22.04 -4.52
CA LYS A 5 4.13 22.57 -5.11
C LYS A 5 3.82 21.95 -6.48
N LEU A 6 4.84 21.67 -7.28
CA LEU A 6 4.66 21.01 -8.57
C LEU A 6 4.22 19.56 -8.37
N ALA A 7 4.84 18.84 -7.43
CA ALA A 7 4.43 17.48 -7.08
C ALA A 7 2.98 17.42 -6.57
N ASP A 8 2.54 18.43 -5.80
CA ASP A 8 1.15 18.50 -5.31
C ASP A 8 0.16 18.62 -6.50
N LEU A 9 0.43 19.51 -7.46
CA LEU A 9 -0.40 19.67 -8.68
C LEU A 9 -0.42 18.41 -9.55
N LEU A 10 0.72 17.74 -9.69
CA LEU A 10 0.82 16.50 -10.44
C LEU A 10 0.07 15.35 -9.74
N GLU A 11 0.18 15.26 -8.42
CA GLU A 11 -0.55 14.28 -7.63
C GLU A 11 -2.05 14.47 -7.74
N ASP A 12 -2.55 15.72 -7.69
CA ASP A 12 -3.96 16.06 -7.85
C ASP A 12 -4.52 15.65 -9.23
N THR A 13 -3.65 15.50 -10.22
CA THR A 13 -3.99 15.09 -11.59
C THR A 13 -3.94 13.58 -11.78
N LEU A 14 -3.44 12.82 -10.79
CA LEU A 14 -3.38 11.36 -10.86
C LEU A 14 -4.70 10.70 -10.38
N PRO A 15 -5.08 9.53 -10.94
CA PRO A 15 -6.34 8.86 -10.61
C PRO A 15 -6.36 8.22 -9.21
N GLN A 16 -5.30 8.31 -8.43
CA GLN A 16 -5.19 7.85 -7.04
C GLN A 16 -5.54 6.38 -6.80
N THR A 17 -5.33 5.53 -7.81
CA THR A 17 -5.63 4.09 -7.72
C THR A 17 -4.62 3.31 -6.87
N GLN A 18 -3.46 3.88 -6.55
CA GLN A 18 -2.37 3.32 -5.75
C GLN A 18 -1.91 1.94 -6.25
N CYS A 19 -1.93 1.74 -7.58
CA CYS A 19 -1.77 0.42 -8.22
C CYS A 19 -0.32 0.00 -8.44
N THR A 20 0.65 0.87 -8.18
CA THR A 20 2.11 0.66 -8.36
C THR A 20 2.57 0.32 -9.80
N LYS A 21 1.66 0.29 -10.79
CA LYS A 21 1.97 -0.09 -12.18
C LYS A 21 2.98 0.84 -12.85
N CYS A 22 3.04 2.09 -12.43
CA CYS A 22 4.04 3.06 -12.89
C CYS A 22 5.48 2.75 -12.44
N GLY A 23 5.66 1.75 -11.56
CA GLY A 23 6.95 1.38 -10.96
C GLY A 23 7.28 2.15 -9.67
N TYR A 24 6.39 3.00 -9.19
CA TYR A 24 6.50 3.75 -7.94
C TYR A 24 5.59 3.15 -6.86
N PRO A 25 5.93 3.29 -5.57
CA PRO A 25 5.19 2.67 -4.47
C PRO A 25 3.77 3.23 -4.31
N ASP A 26 3.53 4.47 -4.72
CA ASP A 26 2.25 5.15 -4.68
C ASP A 26 2.16 6.29 -5.70
N CYS A 27 0.99 6.95 -5.78
CA CYS A 27 0.77 8.06 -6.70
C CYS A 27 1.59 9.30 -6.32
N ARG A 28 1.83 9.55 -5.03
CA ARG A 28 2.65 10.65 -4.55
C ARG A 28 4.10 10.51 -5.00
N ALA A 29 4.69 9.36 -4.84
CA ALA A 29 6.08 9.09 -5.26
C ALA A 29 6.25 9.25 -6.77
N TYR A 30 5.26 8.86 -7.58
CA TYR A 30 5.30 9.13 -9.02
C TYR A 30 5.19 10.63 -9.33
N ALA A 31 4.33 11.37 -8.64
CA ALA A 31 4.21 12.82 -8.80
C ALA A 31 5.53 13.54 -8.46
N GLU A 32 6.20 13.12 -7.38
CA GLU A 32 7.52 13.64 -6.99
C GLU A 32 8.60 13.30 -8.02
N ALA A 33 8.57 12.10 -8.58
CA ALA A 33 9.49 11.70 -9.65
C ALA A 33 9.28 12.56 -10.90
N MET A 34 8.02 12.81 -11.30
CA MET A 34 7.71 13.72 -12.43
C MET A 34 8.17 15.16 -12.18
N ALA A 35 8.01 15.67 -10.95
CA ALA A 35 8.54 16.98 -10.57
C ALA A 35 10.08 17.07 -10.64
N ASN A 36 10.76 15.91 -10.65
CA ASN A 36 12.21 15.77 -10.79
C ASN A 36 12.65 15.25 -12.17
N GLY A 37 11.76 15.23 -13.17
CA GLY A 37 12.10 14.95 -14.56
C GLY A 37 11.70 13.58 -15.11
N GLU A 38 10.93 12.78 -14.35
CA GLU A 38 10.33 11.54 -14.88
C GLU A 38 9.23 11.87 -15.92
N LEU A 39 8.99 10.96 -16.84
CA LEU A 39 8.03 11.14 -17.93
C LEU A 39 6.57 10.99 -17.45
N PRO A 40 5.61 11.74 -18.06
CA PRO A 40 4.20 11.73 -17.63
C PRO A 40 3.40 10.51 -18.10
N ASN A 41 4.00 9.57 -18.82
CA ASN A 41 3.31 8.48 -19.51
C ASN A 41 3.38 7.11 -18.82
N ARG A 42 3.61 7.07 -17.48
CA ARG A 42 3.76 5.81 -16.74
C ARG A 42 2.49 5.38 -15.96
N CYS A 43 1.37 6.11 -16.12
CA CYS A 43 0.15 5.82 -15.36
C CYS A 43 -0.95 5.18 -16.24
N PRO A 44 -1.09 3.83 -16.33
CA PRO A 44 -2.13 3.20 -17.13
C PRO A 44 -3.56 3.57 -16.72
N PRO A 45 -3.91 3.65 -15.39
CA PRO A 45 -5.25 4.08 -14.99
C PRO A 45 -5.60 5.53 -15.36
N GLY A 46 -4.61 6.40 -15.51
CA GLY A 46 -4.83 7.78 -15.98
C GLY A 46 -5.10 7.87 -17.48
N GLY A 47 -4.67 6.86 -18.22
CA GLY A 47 -4.88 6.78 -19.66
C GLY A 47 -4.24 7.91 -20.46
N GLN A 48 -4.67 8.02 -21.72
CA GLN A 48 -4.23 9.04 -22.66
C GLN A 48 -4.53 10.45 -22.13
N GLU A 49 -5.70 10.66 -21.56
CA GLU A 49 -6.10 11.94 -20.99
C GLU A 49 -5.20 12.34 -19.80
N GLY A 50 -4.83 11.38 -18.94
CA GLY A 50 -3.88 11.62 -17.86
C GLY A 50 -2.52 12.10 -18.36
N ILE A 51 -1.99 11.50 -19.43
CA ILE A 51 -0.73 11.94 -20.07
C ILE A 51 -0.85 13.40 -20.53
N ILE A 52 -1.94 13.78 -21.18
CA ILE A 52 -2.17 15.14 -21.67
C ILE A 52 -2.21 16.12 -20.49
N ARG A 53 -2.99 15.85 -19.45
CA ARG A 53 -3.12 16.72 -18.27
C ARG A 53 -1.77 16.90 -17.55
N LEU A 54 -1.04 15.82 -17.32
CA LEU A 54 0.27 15.85 -16.68
C LEU A 54 1.30 16.61 -17.51
N SER A 55 1.30 16.40 -18.84
CA SER A 55 2.23 17.12 -19.75
C SER A 55 1.99 18.63 -19.79
N GLN A 56 0.73 19.07 -19.66
CA GLN A 56 0.38 20.49 -19.56
C GLN A 56 0.95 21.13 -18.30
N ILE A 57 0.84 20.46 -17.15
CA ILE A 57 1.40 20.96 -15.88
C ILE A 57 2.93 21.02 -15.92
N LEU A 58 3.55 20.03 -16.57
CA LEU A 58 5.01 19.93 -16.71
C LEU A 58 5.56 20.84 -17.82
N GLU A 59 4.71 21.48 -18.61
CA GLU A 59 5.09 22.17 -19.86
C GLU A 59 5.91 21.24 -20.78
N PHE A 60 5.62 19.93 -20.73
CA PHE A 60 6.36 18.89 -21.42
C PHE A 60 5.79 18.67 -22.84
N LYS A 61 6.65 18.78 -23.86
CA LYS A 61 6.25 18.54 -25.23
C LYS A 61 6.21 17.06 -25.55
N LEU A 62 5.01 16.51 -25.70
CA LEU A 62 4.80 15.12 -26.08
C LEU A 62 5.36 14.80 -27.48
N ASN A 63 5.93 13.61 -27.63
CA ASN A 63 6.37 13.03 -28.90
C ASN A 63 5.67 11.69 -29.13
N GLU A 64 5.91 11.02 -30.27
CA GLU A 64 5.23 9.77 -30.63
C GLU A 64 5.35 8.65 -29.57
N LYS A 65 6.44 8.61 -28.80
CA LYS A 65 6.64 7.61 -27.74
C LYS A 65 5.97 8.02 -26.43
N THR A 66 5.99 9.30 -26.10
CA THR A 66 5.49 9.80 -24.81
C THR A 66 4.01 10.14 -24.81
N LYS A 67 3.35 10.18 -25.97
CA LYS A 67 1.89 10.30 -26.07
C LYS A 67 1.15 9.01 -25.70
N GLN A 68 1.83 7.86 -25.62
CA GLN A 68 1.24 6.57 -25.27
C GLN A 68 1.72 6.13 -23.91
N ILE A 69 0.94 5.31 -23.23
CA ILE A 69 1.38 4.69 -21.97
C ILE A 69 2.68 3.91 -22.22
N ASN A 70 3.65 4.07 -21.33
CA ASN A 70 4.88 3.30 -21.38
C ASN A 70 4.53 1.79 -21.31
N PRO A 71 4.92 0.97 -22.30
CA PRO A 71 4.58 -0.45 -22.35
C PRO A 71 5.03 -1.26 -21.11
N GLU A 72 6.09 -0.84 -20.44
CA GLU A 72 6.57 -1.46 -19.20
C GLU A 72 5.57 -1.32 -18.04
N CYS A 73 4.72 -0.28 -18.07
CA CYS A 73 3.73 -0.01 -17.04
C CYS A 73 2.39 -0.71 -17.30
N GLY A 74 2.23 -1.31 -18.48
CA GLY A 74 1.00 -1.95 -18.93
C GLY A 74 0.20 -1.11 -19.94
N ILE A 75 -1.09 -1.33 -19.99
CA ILE A 75 -2.00 -0.70 -20.96
C ILE A 75 -3.14 0.03 -20.25
N GLU A 76 -3.68 1.05 -20.92
CA GLU A 76 -4.96 1.64 -20.57
C GLU A 76 -6.06 0.62 -20.82
N ARG A 77 -6.97 0.45 -19.85
CA ARG A 77 -8.05 -0.53 -19.91
C ARG A 77 -9.27 -0.04 -19.14
N PRO A 78 -10.48 -0.61 -19.42
CA PRO A 78 -11.64 -0.38 -18.59
C PRO A 78 -11.35 -0.67 -17.11
N ARG A 79 -12.01 0.08 -16.22
CA ARG A 79 -11.79 -0.07 -14.78
C ARG A 79 -12.37 -1.39 -14.29
N PRO A 80 -11.55 -2.28 -13.70
CA PRO A 80 -12.07 -3.47 -13.06
C PRO A 80 -12.41 -3.22 -11.59
N VAL A 81 -13.25 -4.10 -11.04
CA VAL A 81 -13.50 -4.23 -9.60
C VAL A 81 -13.19 -5.67 -9.20
N ALA A 82 -12.57 -5.87 -8.05
CA ALA A 82 -12.30 -7.21 -7.54
C ALA A 82 -13.60 -7.88 -7.08
N LEU A 83 -13.76 -9.17 -7.43
CA LEU A 83 -14.80 -10.05 -6.94
C LEU A 83 -14.15 -11.24 -6.25
N ILE A 84 -14.59 -11.54 -5.03
CA ILE A 84 -14.12 -12.68 -4.24
C ILE A 84 -15.18 -13.80 -4.32
N ASP A 85 -14.77 -14.99 -4.75
CA ASP A 85 -15.64 -16.17 -4.73
C ASP A 85 -15.86 -16.63 -3.27
N PRO A 86 -17.10 -16.54 -2.75
CA PRO A 86 -17.38 -16.89 -1.37
C PRO A 86 -17.22 -18.39 -1.07
N LYS A 87 -17.26 -19.25 -2.10
CA LYS A 87 -17.10 -20.70 -1.95
C LYS A 87 -15.64 -21.11 -1.84
N ALA A 88 -14.74 -20.36 -2.47
CA ALA A 88 -13.31 -20.64 -2.48
C ALA A 88 -12.54 -19.86 -1.41
N CYS A 89 -13.09 -18.75 -0.88
CA CYS A 89 -12.43 -17.90 0.10
C CYS A 89 -12.22 -18.62 1.45
N ILE A 90 -10.97 -18.74 1.88
CA ILE A 90 -10.59 -19.39 3.15
C ILE A 90 -10.39 -18.41 4.33
N GLY A 91 -10.60 -17.11 4.13
CA GLY A 91 -10.44 -16.12 5.18
C GLY A 91 -9.00 -15.88 5.64
N CYS A 92 -8.02 -15.94 4.73
CA CYS A 92 -6.59 -15.78 5.05
C CYS A 92 -6.15 -14.34 5.35
N THR A 93 -6.98 -13.34 5.07
CA THR A 93 -6.75 -11.89 5.25
C THR A 93 -5.67 -11.24 4.36
N LEU A 94 -4.96 -11.95 3.52
CA LEU A 94 -3.89 -11.40 2.69
C LEU A 94 -4.37 -10.33 1.70
N CYS A 95 -5.58 -10.50 1.14
CA CYS A 95 -6.18 -9.50 0.26
C CYS A 95 -6.57 -8.21 1.00
N ILE A 96 -6.97 -8.29 2.28
CA ILE A 96 -7.24 -7.12 3.12
C ILE A 96 -5.94 -6.35 3.35
N GLN A 97 -4.85 -7.06 3.68
CA GLN A 97 -3.54 -6.45 3.91
C GLN A 97 -2.95 -5.80 2.65
N ALA A 98 -3.25 -6.37 1.48
CA ALA A 98 -2.79 -5.86 0.19
C ALA A 98 -3.61 -4.69 -0.35
N CYS A 99 -4.78 -4.40 0.22
CA CYS A 99 -5.68 -3.37 -0.30
C CYS A 99 -5.26 -1.97 0.18
N PRO A 100 -4.80 -1.08 -0.71
CA PRO A 100 -4.27 0.23 -0.31
C PRO A 100 -5.34 1.22 0.15
N VAL A 101 -6.63 0.91 -0.08
CA VAL A 101 -7.76 1.81 0.19
C VAL A 101 -8.82 1.17 1.10
N ASP A 102 -8.47 0.07 1.78
CA ASP A 102 -9.35 -0.68 2.69
C ASP A 102 -10.72 -1.07 2.07
N ALA A 103 -10.72 -1.36 0.76
CA ALA A 103 -11.94 -1.75 0.04
C ALA A 103 -12.37 -3.21 0.28
N ILE A 104 -11.64 -3.98 1.07
CA ILE A 104 -11.95 -5.39 1.35
C ILE A 104 -12.20 -5.54 2.84
N VAL A 105 -13.36 -6.09 3.18
CA VAL A 105 -13.77 -6.32 4.57
C VAL A 105 -13.91 -7.82 4.85
N GLY A 106 -13.68 -8.20 6.10
CA GLY A 106 -13.75 -9.57 6.57
C GLY A 106 -12.92 -9.79 7.83
N ALA A 107 -12.78 -11.04 8.23
CA ALA A 107 -11.99 -11.44 9.39
C ALA A 107 -11.25 -12.76 9.12
N SER A 108 -10.27 -13.06 9.96
CA SER A 108 -9.55 -14.34 9.91
C SER A 108 -10.50 -15.53 9.99
N LYS A 109 -10.35 -16.49 9.07
CA LYS A 109 -11.19 -17.70 8.94
C LYS A 109 -12.66 -17.39 8.58
N GLN A 110 -12.96 -16.20 8.09
CA GLN A 110 -14.28 -15.82 7.60
C GLN A 110 -14.17 -15.32 6.16
N MET A 111 -15.26 -15.45 5.39
CA MET A 111 -15.30 -14.95 4.02
C MET A 111 -15.05 -13.45 3.96
N HIS A 112 -14.30 -13.02 2.95
CA HIS A 112 -14.05 -11.60 2.68
C HIS A 112 -14.99 -11.09 1.60
N THR A 113 -15.31 -9.80 1.66
CA THR A 113 -16.16 -9.11 0.69
C THR A 113 -15.50 -7.82 0.23
N VAL A 114 -15.63 -7.51 -1.05
CA VAL A 114 -15.17 -6.24 -1.63
C VAL A 114 -16.29 -5.21 -1.53
N LEU A 115 -15.95 -3.98 -1.20
CA LEU A 115 -16.81 -2.79 -1.31
C LEU A 115 -16.56 -2.16 -2.69
N PRO A 116 -17.44 -2.35 -3.68
CA PRO A 116 -17.17 -1.99 -5.08
C PRO A 116 -16.91 -0.49 -5.26
N GLU A 117 -17.60 0.35 -4.50
CA GLU A 117 -17.47 1.82 -4.55
C GLU A 117 -16.10 2.30 -4.04
N TRP A 118 -15.41 1.48 -3.24
CA TRP A 118 -14.10 1.79 -2.70
C TRP A 118 -12.97 1.16 -3.52
N CYS A 119 -13.28 0.11 -4.27
CA CYS A 119 -12.28 -0.60 -5.06
C CYS A 119 -11.75 0.28 -6.20
N THR A 120 -10.46 0.52 -6.23
CA THR A 120 -9.78 1.32 -7.26
C THR A 120 -9.36 0.52 -8.49
N GLY A 121 -9.55 -0.81 -8.51
CA GLY A 121 -9.15 -1.68 -9.61
C GLY A 121 -7.63 -1.87 -9.74
N CYS A 122 -6.90 -1.78 -8.65
CA CYS A 122 -5.43 -1.82 -8.62
C CYS A 122 -4.83 -3.23 -8.84
N ASP A 123 -5.60 -4.31 -8.71
CA ASP A 123 -5.23 -5.73 -8.83
C ASP A 123 -4.32 -6.26 -7.69
N LEU A 124 -3.88 -5.44 -6.75
CA LEU A 124 -2.90 -5.83 -5.72
C LEU A 124 -3.37 -6.96 -4.79
N CYS A 125 -4.68 -7.17 -4.68
CA CYS A 125 -5.26 -8.25 -3.88
C CYS A 125 -5.23 -9.62 -4.58
N VAL A 126 -5.00 -9.69 -5.90
CA VAL A 126 -5.07 -10.93 -6.68
C VAL A 126 -3.86 -11.82 -6.39
N ALA A 127 -2.65 -11.30 -6.59
CA ALA A 127 -1.41 -12.08 -6.45
C ALA A 127 -1.19 -12.72 -5.07
N PRO A 128 -1.53 -12.09 -3.92
CA PRO A 128 -1.34 -12.71 -2.61
C PRO A 128 -2.42 -13.73 -2.23
N CYS A 129 -3.45 -13.95 -3.06
CA CYS A 129 -4.50 -14.90 -2.75
C CYS A 129 -4.00 -16.36 -2.95
N PRO A 130 -3.87 -17.18 -1.89
CA PRO A 130 -3.28 -18.51 -2.00
C PRO A 130 -4.20 -19.56 -2.62
N VAL A 131 -5.46 -19.20 -2.85
CA VAL A 131 -6.51 -20.10 -3.41
C VAL A 131 -7.13 -19.51 -4.68
N ASP A 132 -6.55 -18.47 -5.25
CA ASP A 132 -6.98 -17.81 -6.51
C ASP A 132 -8.49 -17.48 -6.57
N CYS A 133 -9.09 -17.14 -5.41
CA CYS A 133 -10.51 -16.88 -5.33
C CYS A 133 -10.91 -15.44 -5.73
N ILE A 134 -9.98 -14.63 -6.25
CA ILE A 134 -10.21 -13.22 -6.60
C ILE A 134 -10.11 -13.04 -8.12
N THR A 135 -11.19 -12.55 -8.73
CA THR A 135 -11.23 -12.18 -10.14
C THR A 135 -11.49 -10.68 -10.29
N MET A 136 -10.94 -10.09 -11.37
CA MET A 136 -11.17 -8.69 -11.69
C MET A 136 -12.25 -8.58 -12.77
N ILE A 137 -13.37 -7.93 -12.44
CA ILE A 137 -14.52 -7.81 -13.33
C ILE A 137 -14.59 -6.39 -13.88
N ASN A 138 -14.68 -6.25 -15.20
CA ASN A 138 -14.90 -4.97 -15.85
C ASN A 138 -16.27 -4.39 -15.44
N THR A 139 -16.29 -3.16 -14.94
CA THR A 139 -17.51 -2.47 -14.45
C THR A 139 -17.83 -1.19 -15.22
N THR A 140 -16.99 -0.81 -16.20
CA THR A 140 -17.14 0.45 -16.95
C THR A 140 -17.30 0.24 -18.46
N ASN A 141 -17.62 -0.99 -18.89
CA ASN A 141 -17.71 -1.38 -20.29
C ASN A 141 -16.43 -0.99 -21.06
N ASP A 142 -16.54 -0.12 -22.07
CA ASP A 142 -15.41 0.34 -22.89
C ASP A 142 -14.81 1.67 -22.38
N GLN A 143 -15.35 2.25 -21.31
CA GLN A 143 -14.82 3.50 -20.74
C GLN A 143 -13.50 3.22 -20.02
N THR A 144 -12.49 4.06 -20.29
CA THR A 144 -11.13 3.97 -19.73
C THR A 144 -10.70 5.30 -19.13
N GLY A 145 -9.58 5.31 -18.44
CA GLY A 145 -8.99 6.53 -17.90
C GLY A 145 -9.99 7.38 -17.10
N TRP A 146 -10.03 8.66 -17.39
CA TRP A 146 -10.91 9.64 -16.71
C TRP A 146 -12.38 9.58 -17.13
N ASP A 147 -12.73 8.87 -18.21
CA ASP A 147 -14.13 8.57 -18.52
C ASP A 147 -14.71 7.46 -17.62
N ALA A 148 -13.85 6.56 -17.17
CA ALA A 148 -14.21 5.46 -16.26
C ALA A 148 -14.07 5.83 -14.77
N TRP A 149 -13.42 6.95 -14.44
CA TRP A 149 -13.03 7.32 -13.08
C TRP A 149 -13.05 8.83 -12.89
N SER A 150 -13.98 9.32 -12.08
CA SER A 150 -14.14 10.76 -11.84
C SER A 150 -13.08 11.31 -10.87
N SER A 151 -12.86 12.63 -10.91
CA SER A 151 -11.99 13.32 -9.95
C SER A 151 -12.46 13.13 -8.51
N SER A 152 -13.77 13.15 -8.24
CA SER A 152 -14.30 12.89 -6.90
C SER A 152 -14.01 11.47 -6.40
N GLN A 153 -14.01 10.47 -7.27
CA GLN A 153 -13.58 9.10 -6.92
C GLN A 153 -12.09 9.04 -6.63
N ALA A 154 -11.27 9.77 -7.38
CA ALA A 154 -9.84 9.87 -7.14
C ALA A 154 -9.54 10.53 -5.78
N ASP A 155 -10.24 11.63 -5.44
CA ASP A 155 -10.09 12.31 -4.13
C ASP A 155 -10.49 11.41 -2.97
N LEU A 156 -11.59 10.66 -3.10
CA LEU A 156 -12.01 9.69 -2.09
C LEU A 156 -11.01 8.54 -1.96
N ALA A 157 -10.44 8.07 -3.07
CA ALA A 157 -9.42 7.02 -3.04
C ALA A 157 -8.14 7.51 -2.34
N ARG A 158 -7.71 8.76 -2.60
CA ARG A 158 -6.59 9.40 -1.90
C ARG A 158 -6.84 9.49 -0.40
N ALA A 159 -8.00 10.00 0.00
CA ALA A 159 -8.36 10.13 1.42
C ALA A 159 -8.33 8.76 2.14
N ARG A 160 -8.86 7.71 1.51
CA ARG A 160 -8.79 6.34 2.06
C ARG A 160 -7.37 5.83 2.17
N TYR A 161 -6.55 6.07 1.14
CA TYR A 161 -5.15 5.70 1.17
C TYR A 161 -4.39 6.36 2.32
N GLN A 162 -4.60 7.66 2.54
CA GLN A 162 -4.01 8.39 3.67
C GLN A 162 -4.46 7.80 5.01
N THR A 163 -5.75 7.57 5.18
CA THR A 163 -6.30 6.91 6.39
C THR A 163 -5.71 5.50 6.60
N HIS A 164 -5.52 4.75 5.51
CA HIS A 164 -4.88 3.43 5.54
C HIS A 164 -3.43 3.54 6.03
N GLN A 165 -2.64 4.47 5.51
CA GLN A 165 -1.25 4.68 5.94
C GLN A 165 -1.17 5.09 7.43
N GLU A 166 -1.99 6.05 7.86
CA GLU A 166 -2.07 6.46 9.27
C GLU A 166 -2.44 5.30 10.20
N ARG A 167 -3.33 4.41 9.76
CA ARG A 167 -3.70 3.21 10.50
C ARG A 167 -2.53 2.24 10.61
N LEU A 168 -1.82 1.97 9.51
CA LEU A 168 -0.65 1.08 9.52
C LEU A 168 0.45 1.61 10.46
N GLU A 169 0.77 2.88 10.38
CA GLU A 169 1.75 3.51 11.28
C GLU A 169 1.34 3.41 12.76
N ARG A 170 0.06 3.61 13.06
CA ARG A 170 -0.46 3.47 14.42
C ARG A 170 -0.36 2.02 14.90
N GLU A 171 -0.76 1.05 14.07
CA GLU A 171 -0.69 -0.37 14.39
C GLU A 171 0.77 -0.82 14.62
N GLU A 172 1.71 -0.32 13.83
CA GLU A 172 3.13 -0.59 14.01
C GLU A 172 3.65 -0.04 15.34
N ARG A 173 3.37 1.24 15.65
CA ARG A 173 3.73 1.85 16.95
C ARG A 173 3.13 1.08 18.14
N ASP A 174 1.85 0.72 18.06
CA ASP A 174 1.17 -0.02 19.13
C ASP A 174 1.77 -1.42 19.33
N ASN A 175 2.12 -2.10 18.21
CA ASN A 175 2.79 -3.38 18.26
C ASN A 175 4.20 -3.29 18.87
N GLU A 176 4.98 -2.28 18.51
CA GLU A 176 6.30 -2.02 19.10
C GLU A 176 6.20 -1.78 20.61
N LEU A 177 5.26 -0.94 21.05
CA LEU A 177 5.02 -0.68 22.48
C LEU A 177 4.64 -1.97 23.22
N ARG A 178 3.77 -2.79 22.62
CA ARG A 178 3.36 -4.09 23.17
C ARG A 178 4.53 -5.05 23.28
N LEU A 179 5.39 -5.12 22.26
CA LEU A 179 6.57 -5.97 22.25
C LEU A 179 7.60 -5.49 23.28
N ALA A 180 7.84 -4.19 23.37
CA ALA A 180 8.73 -3.59 24.36
C ALA A 180 8.24 -3.86 25.81
N LYS A 181 6.92 -3.74 26.08
CA LYS A 181 6.32 -4.09 27.37
C LYS A 181 6.52 -5.57 27.72
N LYS A 182 6.30 -6.47 26.75
CA LYS A 182 6.54 -7.91 26.94
C LYS A 182 8.01 -8.22 27.21
N ALA A 183 8.93 -7.58 26.48
CA ALA A 183 10.37 -7.77 26.67
C ALA A 183 10.82 -7.29 28.07
N LYS A 184 10.35 -6.12 28.51
CA LYS A 184 10.63 -5.61 29.86
C LYS A 184 10.11 -6.54 30.96
N ALA A 185 8.86 -7.02 30.84
CA ALA A 185 8.27 -7.96 31.80
C ALA A 185 9.06 -9.28 31.86
N LYS A 186 9.48 -9.82 30.70
CA LYS A 186 10.29 -11.03 30.63
C LYS A 186 11.68 -10.84 31.27
N LEU A 187 12.29 -9.65 31.06
CA LEU A 187 13.58 -9.31 31.66
C LEU A 187 13.45 -9.22 33.19
N ALA A 188 12.39 -8.59 33.71
CA ALA A 188 12.11 -8.52 35.15
C ALA A 188 11.95 -9.90 35.76
N ALA A 189 11.15 -10.78 35.12
CA ALA A 189 10.97 -12.17 35.58
C ALA A 189 12.29 -12.96 35.60
N LEU A 190 13.15 -12.76 34.60
CA LEU A 190 14.48 -13.39 34.59
C LEU A 190 15.40 -12.83 35.67
N ASN A 191 15.26 -11.57 36.08
CA ASN A 191 16.02 -11.00 37.19
C ASN A 191 15.60 -11.53 38.56
N GLU A 192 14.34 -11.93 38.73
CA GLU A 192 13.80 -12.53 39.95
C GLU A 192 14.02 -14.03 40.00
N SER A 193 14.36 -14.69 38.88
CA SER A 193 14.60 -16.14 38.86
C SER A 193 15.88 -16.52 39.60
N GLN A 194 15.80 -17.52 40.45
CA GLN A 194 16.93 -18.13 41.15
C GLN A 194 17.37 -19.39 40.37
N ALA A 195 18.66 -19.52 40.14
CA ALA A 195 19.21 -20.69 39.48
C ALA A 195 19.72 -21.68 40.52
N GLY A 196 19.47 -22.97 40.30
CA GLY A 196 19.92 -24.07 41.13
C GLY A 196 21.29 -24.65 40.73
N SER A 197 21.79 -24.25 39.52
CA SER A 197 23.06 -24.73 38.98
C SER A 197 23.80 -23.67 38.18
N GLN A 198 25.11 -23.84 37.96
CA GLN A 198 25.91 -22.92 37.17
C GLN A 198 25.43 -22.83 35.70
N THR A 199 25.03 -23.97 35.15
CA THR A 199 24.51 -24.00 33.74
C THR A 199 23.21 -23.23 33.58
N GLU A 200 22.34 -23.23 34.59
CA GLU A 200 21.12 -22.42 34.61
C GLU A 200 21.45 -20.91 34.73
N LEU A 201 22.45 -20.55 35.52
CA LEU A 201 22.91 -19.15 35.63
C LEU A 201 23.40 -18.63 34.29
N ASP A 202 24.26 -19.38 33.60
CA ASP A 202 24.80 -19.00 32.30
C ASP A 202 23.69 -18.83 31.24
N GLU A 203 22.67 -19.69 31.28
CA GLU A 203 21.51 -19.61 30.40
C GLU A 203 20.63 -18.37 30.69
N ILE A 204 20.40 -18.06 31.96
CA ILE A 204 19.66 -16.86 32.38
C ILE A 204 20.39 -15.60 31.98
N GLU A 205 21.70 -15.50 32.18
CA GLU A 205 22.53 -14.36 31.77
C GLU A 205 22.52 -14.15 30.26
N ARG A 206 22.64 -15.23 29.48
CA ARG A 206 22.53 -15.16 28.02
C ARG A 206 21.15 -14.64 27.57
N LYS A 207 20.04 -15.11 28.15
CA LYS A 207 18.69 -14.65 27.87
C LYS A 207 18.52 -13.17 28.23
N ARG A 208 19.05 -12.73 29.39
CA ARG A 208 19.04 -11.31 29.80
C ARG A 208 19.76 -10.41 28.79
N ALA A 209 20.97 -10.81 28.36
CA ALA A 209 21.76 -10.05 27.41
C ALA A 209 21.03 -9.87 26.07
N ILE A 210 20.41 -10.94 25.54
CA ILE A 210 19.66 -10.90 24.28
C ILE A 210 18.45 -9.94 24.40
N ILE A 211 17.68 -10.05 25.50
CA ILE A 211 16.49 -9.21 25.70
C ILE A 211 16.89 -7.74 25.92
N ALA A 212 17.93 -7.47 26.70
CA ALA A 212 18.44 -6.11 26.90
C ALA A 212 18.91 -5.47 25.61
N ALA A 213 19.64 -6.21 24.76
CA ALA A 213 20.06 -5.74 23.44
C ALA A 213 18.87 -5.44 22.51
N ALA A 214 17.81 -6.26 22.54
CA ALA A 214 16.60 -6.01 21.76
C ALA A 214 15.87 -4.72 22.23
N ILE A 215 15.75 -4.49 23.54
CA ILE A 215 15.15 -3.28 24.11
C ILE A 215 15.96 -2.03 23.73
N ALA A 216 17.29 -2.12 23.73
CA ALA A 216 18.17 -1.01 23.37
C ALA A 216 17.99 -0.58 21.90
N ARG A 217 17.82 -1.54 20.97
CA ARG A 217 17.61 -1.25 19.54
C ARG A 217 16.33 -0.44 19.31
N VAL A 218 15.23 -0.79 19.96
CA VAL A 218 13.94 -0.07 19.83
C VAL A 218 14.07 1.39 20.28
N LYS A 219 14.87 1.69 21.32
CA LYS A 219 15.08 3.06 21.81
C LYS A 219 15.87 3.96 20.86
N HIS A 220 16.64 3.39 19.93
CA HIS A 220 17.43 4.15 18.94
C HIS A 220 16.68 4.37 17.63
N SER A 221 15.53 3.71 17.43
CA SER A 221 14.68 3.83 16.23
C SER A 221 13.49 4.77 16.42
N SER A 222 13.32 5.33 17.64
CA SER A 222 12.29 6.32 18.01
C SER A 222 12.94 7.70 18.19
#